data_6e661c629f781fcd20d86e6eb247c5da
#
_entry.id   6e661c629f781fcd20d86e6eb247c5da
#
_cell.length_a   1.000
_cell.length_b   1.000
_cell.length_c   1.000
_cell.angle_alpha   90.00
_cell.angle_beta   90.00
_cell.angle_gamma   90.00
#
_symmetry.space_group_name_H-M   'P 1'
#
loop_
_entity.id
_entity.type
_entity.pdbx_description
1 polymer ?
#
loop_
_entity_poly.entity_id
_entity_poly.type
_entity_poly.pdbx_seq_one_letter_code
_entity_poly.pdbx_strand_id
1 'polypeptide(L)' 'MKEAEKKLYEKGYFLENQFDGFTTLPDKYELVDRDGKVVIDLLSEAQVIALAEIL' A
#
# COMPACT_ATOMS: atom_id res chain seq x y z
N MET A 1 -9.01 2.02 5.21
CA MET A 1 -7.96 1.26 4.47
C MET A 1 -8.50 0.28 3.44
N LYS A 2 -9.55 -0.43 3.74
CA LYS A 2 -10.11 -1.40 2.78
C LYS A 2 -10.51 -0.77 1.45
N GLU A 3 -11.11 0.40 1.48
CA GLU A 3 -11.51 1.08 0.25
C GLU A 3 -10.30 1.52 -0.58
N ALA A 4 -9.26 1.99 0.09
CA ALA A 4 -8.03 2.40 -0.60
C ALA A 4 -7.36 1.20 -1.27
N GLU A 5 -7.26 0.07 -0.56
CA GLU A 5 -6.72 -1.15 -1.13
C GLU A 5 -7.51 -1.60 -2.35
N LYS A 6 -8.83 -1.56 -2.26
CA LYS A 6 -9.70 -1.95 -3.37
C LYS A 6 -9.49 -1.06 -4.58
N LYS A 7 -9.44 0.25 -4.38
CA LYS A 7 -9.20 1.20 -5.46
C LYS A 7 -7.85 0.95 -6.15
N LEU A 8 -6.81 0.71 -5.37
CA LEU A 8 -5.50 0.42 -5.90
C LEU A 8 -5.47 -0.89 -6.66
N TYR A 9 -6.13 -1.92 -6.11
CA TYR A 9 -6.23 -3.20 -6.78
C TYR A 9 -6.92 -3.08 -8.14
N GLU A 10 -7.99 -2.32 -8.22
CA GLU A 10 -8.70 -2.09 -9.46
C GLU A 10 -7.83 -1.41 -10.51
N LYS A 11 -6.84 -0.66 -10.07
CA LYS A 11 -5.89 0.03 -10.95
C LYS A 11 -4.65 -0.82 -11.27
N GLY A 12 -4.58 -2.03 -10.75
CA GLY A 12 -3.48 -2.95 -11.04
C GLY A 12 -2.37 -2.95 -10.02
N TYR A 13 -2.62 -2.45 -8.82
CA TYR A 13 -1.62 -2.40 -7.75
C TYR A 13 -2.03 -3.26 -6.56
N PHE A 14 -1.04 -3.81 -5.89
CA PHE A 14 -1.23 -4.59 -4.66
C PHE A 14 -0.56 -3.87 -3.51
N LEU A 15 -1.17 -3.97 -2.34
CA LEU A 15 -0.63 -3.34 -1.14
C LEU A 15 -0.17 -4.43 -0.19
N GLU A 16 1.07 -4.32 0.30
CA GLU A 16 1.61 -5.26 1.27
C GLU A 16 2.08 -4.51 2.51
N ASN A 17 1.87 -5.11 3.69
CA ASN A 17 2.33 -4.55 4.95
C ASN A 17 3.77 -5.02 5.19
N GLN A 18 4.72 -4.09 5.17
CA GLN A 18 6.14 -4.43 5.26
C GLN A 18 6.55 -4.97 6.63
N PHE A 19 5.91 -4.53 7.69
CA PHE A 19 6.30 -4.95 9.04
C PHE A 19 5.44 -6.04 9.63
N ASP A 20 4.26 -6.23 9.08
CA ASP A 20 3.34 -7.32 9.43
C ASP A 20 3.13 -7.49 10.94
N GLY A 21 3.11 -6.39 11.68
CA GLY A 21 2.84 -6.42 13.12
C GLY A 21 3.98 -6.89 14.00
N PHE A 22 5.16 -7.14 13.45
CA PHE A 22 6.31 -7.63 14.24
C PHE A 22 7.00 -6.57 15.08
N THR A 23 6.66 -5.31 14.88
CA THR A 23 7.31 -4.22 15.60
C THR A 23 6.28 -3.37 16.32
N THR A 24 6.76 -2.52 17.24
CA THR A 24 5.92 -1.52 17.89
C THR A 24 5.76 -0.27 17.05
N LEU A 25 6.43 -0.23 15.89
CA LEU A 25 6.33 0.89 14.95
C LEU A 25 4.99 0.85 14.21
N PRO A 26 4.48 2.01 13.77
CA PRO A 26 3.29 2.02 12.92
C PRO A 26 3.50 1.19 11.66
N ASP A 27 2.41 0.59 11.18
CA ASP A 27 2.46 -0.18 9.95
C ASP A 27 2.97 0.67 8.79
N LYS A 28 3.81 0.07 7.97
CA LYS A 28 4.28 0.64 6.72
C LYS A 28 3.90 -0.30 5.59
N TYR A 29 3.57 0.29 4.47
CA TYR A 29 3.06 -0.47 3.33
C TYR A 29 3.96 -0.27 2.12
N GLU A 30 3.97 -1.26 1.25
CA GLU A 30 4.58 -1.12 -0.05
C GLU A 30 3.53 -1.33 -1.14
N LEU A 31 3.67 -0.57 -2.22
CA LEU A 31 2.81 -0.65 -3.37
C LEU A 31 3.53 -1.46 -4.44
N VAL A 32 2.91 -2.54 -4.89
CA VAL A 32 3.49 -3.50 -5.82
C VAL A 32 2.64 -3.52 -7.09
N ASP A 33 3.28 -3.57 -8.25
CA ASP A 33 2.55 -3.64 -9.51
C ASP A 33 2.20 -5.09 -9.87
N ARG A 34 1.59 -5.29 -11.02
CA ARG A 34 1.16 -6.61 -11.47
C ARG A 34 2.32 -7.57 -11.75
N ASP A 35 3.50 -7.03 -12.01
CA ASP A 35 4.69 -7.83 -12.27
C ASP A 35 5.41 -8.22 -10.98
N GLY A 36 4.88 -7.81 -9.84
CA GLY A 36 5.49 -8.06 -8.55
C GLY A 36 6.59 -7.09 -8.19
N LYS A 37 6.70 -5.99 -8.91
CA LYS A 37 7.74 -4.99 -8.68
C LYS A 37 7.26 -3.94 -7.70
N VAL A 38 8.09 -3.62 -6.71
CA VAL A 38 7.78 -2.59 -5.73
C VAL A 38 7.89 -1.22 -6.40
N VAL A 39 6.78 -0.48 -6.40
CA VAL A 39 6.71 0.85 -6.99
C VAL A 39 7.09 1.91 -5.97
N ILE A 40 6.50 1.82 -4.79
CA ILE A 40 6.77 2.74 -3.69
C ILE A 40 6.78 1.93 -2.40
N ASP A 41 7.70 2.22 -1.49
CA ASP A 41 7.74 1.56 -0.20
C ASP A 41 7.63 2.57 0.95
N LEU A 42 7.58 2.07 2.17
CA LEU A 42 7.52 2.86 3.40
C LEU A 42 6.36 3.86 3.43
N LEU A 43 5.23 3.44 2.89
CA LEU A 43 4.02 4.27 2.89
C LEU A 43 3.28 4.15 4.23
N SER A 44 2.85 5.28 4.77
CA SER A 44 1.94 5.29 5.89
C SER A 44 0.51 5.02 5.39
N GLU A 45 -0.40 4.70 6.31
CA GLU A 45 -1.80 4.52 5.97
C GLU A 45 -2.38 5.76 5.28
N ALA A 46 -2.07 6.94 5.81
CA ALA A 46 -2.56 8.19 5.22
C ALA A 46 -2.04 8.38 3.79
N GLN A 47 -0.78 8.01 3.55
CA GLN A 47 -0.20 8.10 2.21
C GLN A 47 -0.85 7.12 1.25
N VAL A 48 -1.18 5.92 1.72
CA VAL A 48 -1.88 4.92 0.90
C VAL A 48 -3.26 5.46 0.48
N ILE A 49 -3.99 6.03 1.42
CA ILE A 49 -5.30 6.60 1.14
C ILE A 49 -5.20 7.74 0.11
N ALA A 50 -4.21 8.61 0.26
CA ALA A 50 -3.98 9.69 -0.69
C ALA A 50 -3.64 9.16 -2.09
N LEU A 51 -2.78 8.14 -2.18
CA LEU A 51 -2.43 7.53 -3.46
C LEU A 51 -3.65 6.93 -4.16
N ALA A 52 -4.52 6.29 -3.40
CA ALA A 52 -5.73 5.69 -3.97
C ALA A 52 -6.63 6.74 -4.63
N GLU A 53 -6.58 7.97 -4.17
CA GLU A 53 -7.37 9.05 -4.75
C GLU A 53 -6.77 9.60 -6.04
N ILE A 54 -5.44 9.61 -6.16
CA ILE A 54 -4.77 10.24 -7.30
C ILE A 54 -4.34 9.25 -8.38
N LEU A 55 -4.24 7.99 -8.07
CA LEU A 55 -3.97 6.96 -9.06
C LEU A 55 -5.27 6.49 -9.69
#